data_1738aa4065d1c704e0f01383cedf8dea
#
_entry.id   1738aa4065d1c704e0f01383cedf8dea
#
_cell.length_a   1.000
_cell.length_b   1.000
_cell.length_c   1.000
_cell.angle_alpha   90.00
_cell.angle_beta   90.00
_cell.angle_gamma   90.00
#
_symmetry.space_group_name_H-M   'P 1'
#
loop_
_entity.id
_entity.type
_entity.pdbx_description
1 polymer ?
#
loop_
_entity_poly.entity_id
_entity_poly.type
_entity_poly.pdbx_seq_one_letter_code
_entity_poly.pdbx_strand_id
1 'polypeptide(L)'
;MEMSFVDENDVMTLNEGLVKRVFKDVLDYDVPTPFERLTFNEAMARFGSDKPDTRFGLELCDLSDLLKNCEFKVFAGALEKGSVRAINAKGAASVFTRKEIDKLTEVVKLYKAKGLAWTRLTADGETSSYEKFLTEEEKLAIRERLGAETGDVLFIVGDNRNDIVFDSLGALRLELGKR
;
A
#
# COMPACT_ATOMS: atom_id res chain seq x y z
N MET A 1 8.32 13.35 -30.59
CA MET A 1 7.40 12.59 -31.48
C MET A 1 6.18 13.46 -31.67
N GLU A 2 5.71 13.62 -32.90
CA GLU A 2 4.53 14.41 -33.26
C GLU A 2 3.62 13.51 -34.10
N MET A 3 2.33 13.50 -33.81
CA MET A 3 1.36 12.61 -34.45
C MET A 3 0.08 13.42 -34.72
N SER A 4 -0.61 13.13 -35.81
CA SER A 4 -1.87 13.78 -36.19
C SER A 4 -2.97 12.71 -36.36
N PHE A 5 -4.21 13.09 -36.11
CA PHE A 5 -5.40 12.21 -36.24
C PHE A 5 -5.31 10.94 -35.42
N VAL A 6 -4.82 11.01 -34.18
CA VAL A 6 -4.64 9.89 -33.26
C VAL A 6 -5.42 10.11 -31.99
N ASP A 7 -5.79 9.02 -31.33
CA ASP A 7 -6.31 9.02 -29.97
C ASP A 7 -5.24 8.58 -28.95
N GLU A 8 -5.62 8.52 -27.68
CA GLU A 8 -4.74 8.12 -26.58
C GLU A 8 -4.23 6.68 -26.73
N ASN A 9 -5.03 5.78 -27.31
CA ASN A 9 -4.65 4.37 -27.51
C ASN A 9 -3.56 4.25 -28.58
N ASP A 10 -3.65 5.05 -29.64
CA ASP A 10 -2.64 5.08 -30.68
C ASP A 10 -1.29 5.51 -30.10
N VAL A 11 -1.30 6.58 -29.29
CA VAL A 11 -0.09 7.09 -28.62
C VAL A 11 0.49 6.05 -27.65
N MET A 12 -0.35 5.42 -26.84
CA MET A 12 0.10 4.40 -25.89
C MET A 12 0.68 3.19 -26.62
N THR A 13 0.02 2.68 -27.65
CA THR A 13 0.47 1.51 -28.43
C THR A 13 1.82 1.79 -29.10
N LEU A 14 1.99 2.99 -29.66
CA LEU A 14 3.26 3.37 -30.28
C LEU A 14 4.40 3.43 -29.25
N ASN A 15 4.14 4.01 -28.05
CA ASN A 15 5.14 4.08 -26.99
C ASN A 15 5.47 2.71 -26.40
N GLU A 16 4.48 1.82 -26.25
CA GLU A 16 4.71 0.42 -25.84
C GLU A 16 5.65 -0.28 -26.83
N GLY A 17 5.40 -0.11 -28.14
CA GLY A 17 6.26 -0.65 -29.20
C GLY A 17 7.68 -0.09 -29.14
N LEU A 18 7.83 1.20 -28.88
CA LEU A 18 9.14 1.84 -28.71
C LEU A 18 9.90 1.25 -27.51
N VAL A 19 9.26 1.17 -26.33
CA VAL A 19 9.89 0.60 -25.13
C VAL A 19 10.28 -0.85 -25.37
N LYS A 20 9.36 -1.67 -25.91
CA LYS A 20 9.64 -3.07 -26.26
C LYS A 20 10.86 -3.20 -27.17
N ARG A 21 10.95 -2.36 -28.21
CA ARG A 21 12.06 -2.38 -29.16
C ARG A 21 13.39 -2.01 -28.52
N VAL A 22 13.41 -0.94 -27.71
CA VAL A 22 14.63 -0.51 -27.02
C VAL A 22 15.14 -1.58 -26.06
N PHE A 23 14.26 -2.20 -25.26
CA PHE A 23 14.66 -3.28 -24.34
C PHE A 23 15.17 -4.51 -25.10
N LYS A 24 14.53 -4.85 -26.21
CA LYS A 24 14.99 -5.98 -27.04
C LYS A 24 16.37 -5.71 -27.65
N ASP A 25 16.57 -4.55 -28.24
CA ASP A 25 17.82 -4.24 -28.96
C ASP A 25 19.01 -4.02 -28.01
N VAL A 26 18.78 -3.48 -26.82
CA VAL A 26 19.86 -3.12 -25.88
C VAL A 26 20.14 -4.25 -24.87
N LEU A 27 19.12 -4.94 -24.39
CA LEU A 27 19.21 -5.90 -23.29
C LEU A 27 18.85 -7.33 -23.71
N ASP A 28 18.47 -7.55 -24.97
CA ASP A 28 17.88 -8.82 -25.48
C ASP A 28 16.70 -9.31 -24.61
N TYR A 29 15.93 -8.37 -24.05
CA TYR A 29 14.78 -8.66 -23.20
C TYR A 29 13.47 -8.34 -23.90
N ASP A 30 12.59 -9.35 -23.99
CA ASP A 30 11.24 -9.19 -24.53
C ASP A 30 10.27 -8.67 -23.44
N VAL A 31 10.01 -7.37 -23.47
CA VAL A 31 9.04 -6.75 -22.55
C VAL A 31 7.62 -7.22 -22.89
N PRO A 32 6.88 -7.76 -21.91
CA PRO A 32 5.48 -8.16 -22.12
C PRO A 32 4.61 -6.95 -22.47
N THR A 33 3.79 -7.09 -23.51
CA THR A 33 2.81 -6.08 -23.92
C THR A 33 1.45 -6.73 -24.16
N PRO A 34 0.32 -6.04 -24.01
CA PRO A 34 0.21 -4.62 -23.61
C PRO A 34 0.59 -4.40 -22.15
N PHE A 35 1.05 -3.18 -21.83
CA PHE A 35 1.26 -2.80 -20.43
C PHE A 35 -0.07 -2.72 -19.70
N GLU A 36 -0.07 -3.04 -18.39
CA GLU A 36 -1.23 -2.86 -17.53
C GLU A 36 -1.62 -1.37 -17.51
N ARG A 37 -2.89 -1.09 -17.76
CA ARG A 37 -3.45 0.26 -17.76
C ARG A 37 -4.26 0.45 -16.51
N LEU A 38 -3.85 1.39 -15.68
CA LEU A 38 -4.50 1.75 -14.44
C LEU A 38 -5.08 3.15 -14.57
N THR A 39 -6.31 3.33 -14.09
CA THR A 39 -6.81 4.69 -13.85
C THR A 39 -6.05 5.32 -12.68
N PHE A 40 -6.02 6.65 -12.60
CA PHE A 40 -5.43 7.35 -11.48
C PHE A 40 -6.00 6.86 -10.13
N ASN A 41 -7.31 6.71 -10.06
CA ASN A 41 -7.97 6.26 -8.83
C ASN A 41 -7.58 4.83 -8.42
N GLU A 42 -7.46 3.92 -9.38
CA GLU A 42 -7.00 2.55 -9.12
C GLU A 42 -5.54 2.54 -8.66
N ALA A 43 -4.67 3.27 -9.34
CA ALA A 43 -3.26 3.35 -8.97
C ALA A 43 -3.08 3.89 -7.53
N MET A 44 -3.79 4.97 -7.18
CA MET A 44 -3.77 5.52 -5.83
C MET A 44 -4.38 4.56 -4.81
N ALA A 45 -5.52 3.93 -5.12
CA ALA A 45 -6.21 3.03 -4.19
C ALA A 45 -5.39 1.77 -3.88
N ARG A 46 -4.71 1.19 -4.89
CA ARG A 46 -3.93 -0.05 -4.76
C ARG A 46 -2.50 0.19 -4.28
N PHE A 47 -1.88 1.28 -4.68
CA PHE A 47 -0.44 1.46 -4.51
C PHE A 47 -0.03 2.74 -3.79
N GLY A 48 -0.95 3.70 -3.60
CA GLY A 48 -0.66 5.00 -3.03
C GLY A 48 0.25 5.88 -3.90
N SER A 49 0.25 5.64 -5.23
CA SER A 49 1.08 6.37 -6.19
C SER A 49 0.47 6.29 -7.59
N ASP A 50 0.56 7.36 -8.37
CA ASP A 50 0.19 7.42 -9.79
C ASP A 50 1.20 6.73 -10.74
N LYS A 51 2.34 6.34 -10.22
CA LYS A 51 3.43 5.61 -10.92
C LYS A 51 3.96 4.46 -10.07
N PRO A 52 3.14 3.43 -9.83
CA PRO A 52 3.47 2.37 -8.91
C PRO A 52 4.59 1.47 -9.46
N ASP A 53 5.46 1.01 -8.57
CA ASP A 53 6.31 -0.13 -8.85
C ASP A 53 5.49 -1.42 -8.68
N THR A 54 5.16 -2.07 -9.79
CA THR A 54 4.33 -3.29 -9.81
C THR A 54 5.14 -4.59 -9.78
N ARG A 55 6.49 -4.52 -9.63
CA ARG A 55 7.36 -5.71 -9.57
C ARG A 55 7.16 -6.55 -8.31
N PHE A 56 6.51 -6.01 -7.30
CA PHE A 56 6.16 -6.67 -6.05
C PHE A 56 4.74 -6.29 -5.64
N GLY A 57 4.11 -7.13 -4.83
CA GLY A 57 2.76 -6.91 -4.31
C GLY A 57 2.68 -5.77 -3.28
N LEU A 58 2.24 -6.08 -2.06
CA LEU A 58 2.06 -5.12 -0.97
C LEU A 58 1.01 -4.04 -1.31
N GLU A 59 -0.09 -4.45 -1.95
CA GLU A 59 -1.18 -3.52 -2.27
C GLU A 59 -1.83 -2.97 -1.00
N LEU A 60 -2.28 -1.73 -1.09
CA LEU A 60 -3.05 -1.08 -0.05
C LEU A 60 -4.45 -1.69 0.01
N CYS A 61 -4.91 -2.01 1.21
CA CYS A 61 -6.25 -2.52 1.46
C CYS A 61 -7.05 -1.51 2.26
N ASP A 62 -8.27 -1.22 1.82
CA ASP A 62 -9.18 -0.32 2.53
C ASP A 62 -9.87 -1.05 3.69
N LEU A 63 -9.75 -0.49 4.89
CA LEU A 63 -10.38 -0.98 6.12
C LEU A 63 -11.49 -0.05 6.63
N SER A 64 -11.80 1.01 5.88
CA SER A 64 -12.67 2.08 6.35
C SER A 64 -14.08 1.59 6.68
N ASP A 65 -14.61 0.64 5.90
CA ASP A 65 -15.93 0.07 6.12
C ASP A 65 -16.02 -0.77 7.40
N LEU A 66 -14.93 -1.46 7.76
CA LEU A 66 -14.84 -2.31 8.96
C LEU A 66 -14.75 -1.50 10.24
N LEU A 67 -14.20 -0.29 10.17
CA LEU A 67 -13.83 0.53 11.32
C LEU A 67 -14.77 1.73 11.56
N LYS A 68 -15.92 1.76 10.88
CA LYS A 68 -16.88 2.89 10.97
C LYS A 68 -17.34 3.20 12.39
N ASN A 69 -17.46 2.19 13.23
CA ASN A 69 -17.98 2.30 14.58
C ASN A 69 -16.91 2.03 15.65
N CYS A 70 -15.63 1.97 15.26
CA CYS A 70 -14.57 1.65 16.20
C CYS A 70 -14.37 2.79 17.23
N GLU A 71 -14.07 2.42 18.46
CA GLU A 71 -13.82 3.37 19.55
C GLU A 71 -12.42 3.99 19.52
N PHE A 72 -11.53 3.49 18.65
CA PHE A 72 -10.20 4.04 18.52
C PHE A 72 -10.23 5.42 17.86
N LYS A 73 -10.09 6.46 18.67
CA LYS A 73 -10.24 7.88 18.26
C LYS A 73 -9.42 8.27 17.03
N VAL A 74 -8.26 7.64 16.82
CA VAL A 74 -7.41 7.91 15.65
C VAL A 74 -8.10 7.47 14.36
N PHE A 75 -8.67 6.26 14.36
CA PHE A 75 -9.38 5.75 13.19
C PHE A 75 -10.75 6.43 13.03
N ALA A 76 -11.48 6.64 14.11
CA ALA A 76 -12.75 7.36 14.07
C ALA A 76 -12.58 8.77 13.47
N GLY A 77 -11.57 9.52 13.91
CA GLY A 77 -11.27 10.84 13.37
C GLY A 77 -10.77 10.84 11.93
N ALA A 78 -10.08 9.77 11.50
CA ALA A 78 -9.69 9.59 10.10
C ALA A 78 -10.91 9.40 9.19
N LEU A 79 -11.90 8.63 9.66
CA LEU A 79 -13.09 8.28 8.90
C LEU A 79 -14.14 9.39 8.78
N GLU A 80 -13.95 10.54 9.43
CA GLU A 80 -14.85 11.69 9.25
C GLU A 80 -14.85 12.22 7.80
N LYS A 81 -13.70 12.20 7.12
CA LYS A 81 -13.53 12.74 5.75
C LYS A 81 -12.53 11.99 4.89
N GLY A 82 -11.75 11.10 5.47
CA GLY A 82 -10.69 10.35 4.79
C GLY A 82 -10.90 8.85 4.88
N SER A 83 -9.81 8.11 5.07
CA SER A 83 -9.84 6.65 5.11
C SER A 83 -8.82 6.05 6.09
N VAL A 84 -9.01 4.77 6.38
CA VAL A 84 -8.05 3.91 7.07
C VAL A 84 -7.65 2.80 6.12
N ARG A 85 -6.37 2.72 5.80
CA ARG A 85 -5.84 1.72 4.87
C ARG A 85 -4.65 0.99 5.47
N ALA A 86 -4.42 -0.22 4.97
CA ALA A 86 -3.40 -1.12 5.50
C ALA A 86 -2.55 -1.75 4.39
N ILE A 87 -1.37 -2.22 4.79
CA ILE A 87 -0.53 -3.14 4.03
C ILE A 87 -0.25 -4.36 4.91
N ASN A 88 -0.39 -5.57 4.36
CA ASN A 88 0.09 -6.78 4.98
C ASN A 88 1.47 -7.13 4.43
N ALA A 89 2.51 -7.05 5.26
CA ALA A 89 3.85 -7.51 4.96
C ALA A 89 3.96 -9.01 5.34
N LYS A 90 3.69 -9.88 4.37
CA LYS A 90 3.64 -11.34 4.57
C LYS A 90 4.99 -11.91 4.95
N GLY A 91 5.00 -12.77 5.98
CA GLY A 91 6.20 -13.44 6.48
C GLY A 91 7.25 -12.53 7.14
N ALA A 92 6.93 -11.25 7.33
CA ALA A 92 7.89 -10.21 7.70
C ALA A 92 8.11 -10.03 9.21
N ALA A 93 7.42 -10.81 10.06
CA ALA A 93 7.51 -10.68 11.51
C ALA A 93 8.93 -10.94 12.07
N SER A 94 9.73 -11.76 11.39
CA SER A 94 11.13 -11.99 11.76
C SER A 94 12.05 -10.82 11.38
N VAL A 95 11.71 -10.06 10.34
CA VAL A 95 12.48 -8.93 9.82
C VAL A 95 12.15 -7.65 10.57
N PHE A 96 10.86 -7.37 10.79
CA PHE A 96 10.41 -6.12 11.41
C PHE A 96 10.30 -6.25 12.93
N THR A 97 11.43 -6.05 13.60
CA THR A 97 11.47 -5.85 15.04
C THR A 97 10.82 -4.51 15.42
N ARG A 98 10.53 -4.28 16.70
CA ARG A 98 10.02 -3.00 17.19
C ARG A 98 10.88 -1.81 16.72
N LYS A 99 12.20 -1.94 16.79
CA LYS A 99 13.13 -0.89 16.35
C LYS A 99 13.02 -0.59 14.84
N GLU A 100 12.80 -1.62 14.02
CA GLU A 100 12.62 -1.42 12.58
C GLU A 100 11.25 -0.76 12.28
N ILE A 101 10.20 -1.14 13.00
CA ILE A 101 8.88 -0.51 12.90
C ILE A 101 8.93 0.96 13.32
N ASP A 102 9.68 1.29 14.35
CA ASP A 102 9.87 2.69 14.77
C ASP A 102 10.54 3.53 13.66
N LYS A 103 11.50 2.95 12.92
CA LYS A 103 12.08 3.63 11.73
C LYS A 103 11.04 3.83 10.61
N LEU A 104 10.19 2.83 10.34
CA LEU A 104 9.13 2.96 9.36
C LEU A 104 8.09 4.02 9.76
N THR A 105 7.87 4.20 11.07
CA THR A 105 7.02 5.26 11.58
C THR A 105 7.59 6.66 11.23
N GLU A 106 8.90 6.83 11.28
CA GLU A 106 9.52 8.09 10.84
C GLU A 106 9.36 8.31 9.33
N VAL A 107 9.41 7.24 8.52
CA VAL A 107 9.16 7.35 7.06
C VAL A 107 7.76 7.91 6.79
N VAL A 108 6.71 7.33 7.39
CA VAL A 108 5.33 7.81 7.13
C VAL A 108 5.10 9.23 7.65
N LYS A 109 5.78 9.65 8.71
CA LYS A 109 5.72 11.02 9.23
C LYS A 109 6.28 12.05 8.25
N LEU A 110 7.26 11.70 7.41
CA LEU A 110 7.75 12.60 6.35
C LEU A 110 6.64 12.97 5.36
N TYR A 111 5.64 12.09 5.22
CA TYR A 111 4.45 12.30 4.38
C TYR A 111 3.24 12.81 5.19
N LYS A 112 3.49 13.37 6.37
CA LYS A 112 2.51 14.03 7.25
C LYS A 112 1.55 13.09 7.97
N ALA A 113 1.73 11.76 7.90
CA ALA A 113 0.97 10.86 8.75
C ALA A 113 1.28 11.14 10.23
N LYS A 114 0.26 11.12 11.08
CA LYS A 114 0.40 11.34 12.54
C LYS A 114 1.12 10.20 13.24
N GLY A 115 1.13 9.01 12.63
CA GLY A 115 1.78 7.81 13.14
C GLY A 115 1.51 6.60 12.26
N LEU A 116 2.10 5.48 12.64
CA LEU A 116 1.92 4.19 12.01
C LEU A 116 1.33 3.21 13.04
N ALA A 117 0.11 2.76 12.82
CA ALA A 117 -0.45 1.66 13.59
C ALA A 117 0.05 0.34 13.01
N TRP A 118 0.33 -0.63 13.87
CA TRP A 118 0.89 -1.90 13.43
C TRP A 118 0.51 -3.05 14.35
N THR A 119 0.44 -4.26 13.77
CA THR A 119 0.32 -5.53 14.48
C THR A 119 1.35 -6.52 13.92
N ARG A 120 2.09 -7.15 14.80
CA ARG A 120 3.06 -8.20 14.47
C ARG A 120 2.52 -9.53 14.98
N LEU A 121 2.31 -10.48 14.07
CA LEU A 121 1.78 -11.80 14.34
C LEU A 121 2.93 -12.82 14.40
N THR A 122 3.18 -13.44 15.55
CA THR A 122 4.24 -14.43 15.72
C THR A 122 3.69 -15.73 16.31
N ALA A 123 4.48 -16.80 16.23
CA ALA A 123 4.10 -18.08 16.84
C ALA A 123 3.94 -17.98 18.37
N ASP A 124 4.68 -17.07 19.02
CA ASP A 124 4.64 -16.85 20.47
C ASP A 124 3.51 -15.93 20.91
N GLY A 125 2.73 -15.39 19.95
CA GLY A 125 1.64 -14.47 20.19
C GLY A 125 1.74 -13.21 19.31
N GLU A 126 0.92 -12.26 19.63
CA GLU A 126 0.80 -11.01 18.88
C GLU A 126 1.19 -9.79 19.70
N THR A 127 1.73 -8.81 19.00
CA THR A 127 2.05 -7.50 19.59
C THR A 127 1.49 -6.41 18.68
N SER A 128 0.73 -5.50 19.25
CA SER A 128 0.06 -4.44 18.49
C SER A 128 0.15 -3.08 19.19
N SER A 129 0.12 -2.02 18.39
CA SER A 129 0.06 -0.64 18.88
C SER A 129 -1.37 -0.13 19.07
N TYR A 130 -2.39 -0.80 18.54
CA TYR A 130 -3.76 -0.29 18.47
C TYR A 130 -4.85 -1.30 18.87
N GLU A 131 -4.61 -2.62 18.80
CA GLU A 131 -5.66 -3.64 18.97
C GLU A 131 -6.36 -3.62 20.33
N LYS A 132 -5.73 -3.09 21.38
CA LYS A 132 -6.36 -2.88 22.68
C LYS A 132 -7.57 -1.93 22.67
N PHE A 133 -7.76 -1.20 21.58
CA PHE A 133 -8.87 -0.26 21.38
C PHE A 133 -9.94 -0.82 20.45
N LEU A 134 -9.77 -2.03 19.94
CA LEU A 134 -10.69 -2.70 19.03
C LEU A 134 -11.37 -3.89 19.72
N THR A 135 -12.59 -4.19 19.26
CA THR A 135 -13.28 -5.42 19.61
C THR A 135 -12.63 -6.64 18.95
N GLU A 136 -12.88 -7.84 19.46
CA GLU A 136 -12.37 -9.08 18.84
C GLU A 136 -12.94 -9.28 17.42
N GLU A 137 -14.18 -8.85 17.19
CA GLU A 137 -14.82 -8.90 15.88
C GLU A 137 -14.10 -8.00 14.86
N GLU A 138 -13.75 -6.77 15.26
CA GLU A 138 -13.00 -5.84 14.41
C GLU A 138 -11.59 -6.36 14.09
N LYS A 139 -10.90 -6.94 15.09
CA LYS A 139 -9.57 -7.54 14.88
C LYS A 139 -9.64 -8.70 13.89
N LEU A 140 -10.63 -9.59 14.05
CA LEU A 140 -10.83 -10.73 13.17
C LEU A 140 -11.14 -10.24 11.74
N ALA A 141 -12.06 -9.29 11.59
CA ALA A 141 -12.43 -8.74 10.29
C ALA A 141 -11.24 -8.08 9.56
N ILE A 142 -10.37 -7.36 10.29
CA ILE A 142 -9.13 -6.80 9.73
C ILE A 142 -8.21 -7.91 9.21
N ARG A 143 -8.00 -8.96 10.01
CA ARG A 143 -7.12 -10.08 9.64
C ARG A 143 -7.65 -10.84 8.43
N GLU A 144 -8.94 -11.12 8.40
CA GLU A 144 -9.59 -11.78 7.26
C GLU A 144 -9.48 -10.91 6.00
N ARG A 145 -9.77 -9.61 6.09
CA ARG A 145 -9.68 -8.67 4.97
C ARG A 145 -8.26 -8.59 4.39
N LEU A 146 -7.24 -8.66 5.24
CA LEU A 146 -5.83 -8.60 4.86
C LEU A 146 -5.24 -9.97 4.52
N GLY A 147 -5.97 -11.07 4.70
CA GLY A 147 -5.46 -12.43 4.57
C GLY A 147 -4.23 -12.64 5.46
N ALA A 148 -4.29 -12.15 6.71
CA ALA A 148 -3.16 -12.13 7.62
C ALA A 148 -2.99 -13.49 8.31
N GLU A 149 -1.73 -13.93 8.38
CA GLU A 149 -1.33 -15.21 8.96
C GLU A 149 -0.21 -15.01 10.00
N THR A 150 0.05 -16.04 10.78
CA THR A 150 1.20 -16.05 11.70
C THR A 150 2.50 -15.87 10.89
N GLY A 151 3.32 -14.94 11.29
CA GLY A 151 4.53 -14.53 10.58
C GLY A 151 4.39 -13.19 9.88
N ASP A 152 3.20 -12.62 9.78
CA ASP A 152 2.94 -11.37 9.08
C ASP A 152 3.09 -10.13 9.99
N VAL A 153 3.27 -8.98 9.35
CA VAL A 153 3.16 -7.67 10.00
C VAL A 153 2.18 -6.79 9.25
N LEU A 154 1.17 -6.32 9.97
CA LEU A 154 0.16 -5.41 9.46
C LEU A 154 0.58 -3.97 9.76
N PHE A 155 0.55 -3.11 8.77
CA PHE A 155 0.82 -1.69 8.89
C PHE A 155 -0.41 -0.89 8.47
N ILE A 156 -0.87 0.04 9.29
CA ILE A 156 -2.12 0.79 9.08
C ILE A 156 -1.85 2.27 9.24
N VAL A 157 -2.34 3.06 8.28
CA VAL A 157 -2.40 4.53 8.36
C VAL A 157 -3.84 4.97 8.20
N GLY A 158 -4.27 5.88 9.05
CA GLY A 158 -5.55 6.58 8.96
C GLY A 158 -5.36 8.08 9.08
N ASP A 159 -5.97 8.83 8.19
CA ASP A 159 -6.04 10.29 8.27
C ASP A 159 -7.36 10.78 7.63
N ASN A 160 -7.82 11.97 8.04
CA ASN A 160 -9.00 12.60 7.45
C ASN A 160 -8.73 13.20 6.05
N ARG A 161 -7.51 13.06 5.55
CA ARG A 161 -7.05 13.44 4.21
C ARG A 161 -6.50 12.21 3.50
N ASN A 162 -7.15 11.80 2.42
CA ASN A 162 -6.75 10.63 1.65
C ASN A 162 -5.37 10.76 0.99
N ASP A 163 -4.96 11.97 0.59
CA ASP A 163 -3.63 12.22 0.06
C ASP A 163 -2.53 11.82 1.08
N ILE A 164 -2.71 12.17 2.35
CA ILE A 164 -1.76 11.76 3.41
C ILE A 164 -1.72 10.23 3.56
N VAL A 165 -2.89 9.57 3.53
CA VAL A 165 -2.96 8.10 3.64
C VAL A 165 -2.24 7.44 2.48
N PHE A 166 -2.52 7.86 1.24
CA PHE A 166 -1.92 7.31 0.04
C PHE A 166 -0.41 7.56 -0.03
N ASP A 167 0.02 8.81 0.14
CA ASP A 167 1.44 9.17 0.06
C ASP A 167 2.27 8.43 1.13
N SER A 168 1.73 8.33 2.35
CA SER A 168 2.40 7.66 3.46
C SER A 168 2.52 6.16 3.24
N LEU A 169 1.43 5.50 2.82
CA LEU A 169 1.44 4.07 2.56
C LEU A 169 2.18 3.74 1.26
N GLY A 170 2.11 4.58 0.24
CA GLY A 170 2.90 4.43 -0.99
C GLY A 170 4.40 4.47 -0.71
N ALA A 171 4.86 5.42 0.11
CA ALA A 171 6.25 5.48 0.56
C ALA A 171 6.64 4.28 1.43
N LEU A 172 5.79 3.90 2.38
CA LEU A 172 6.00 2.72 3.22
C LEU A 172 6.11 1.45 2.36
N ARG A 173 5.24 1.29 1.36
CA ARG A 173 5.26 0.17 0.43
C ARG A 173 6.61 0.01 -0.25
N LEU A 174 7.20 1.11 -0.72
CA LEU A 174 8.53 1.10 -1.35
C LEU A 174 9.63 0.73 -0.35
N GLU A 175 9.55 1.17 0.89
CA GLU A 175 10.52 0.77 1.92
C GLU A 175 10.40 -0.71 2.30
N LEU A 176 9.18 -1.25 2.34
CA LEU A 176 8.94 -2.68 2.56
C LEU A 176 9.47 -3.53 1.41
N GLY A 177 9.26 -3.09 0.17
CA GLY A 177 9.69 -3.80 -1.03
C GLY A 177 11.21 -3.87 -1.24
N LYS A 178 11.99 -3.09 -0.50
CA LYS A 178 13.47 -3.15 -0.49
C LYS A 178 14.05 -4.26 0.39
N ARG A 179 13.23 -4.91 1.19
CA ARG A 179 13.65 -5.86 2.24
C ARG A 179 13.13 -7.26 2.02
#